data_cb70599a47f84bb4890be7857318b098
#
_entry.id   cb70599a47f84bb4890be7857318b098
#
_cell.length_a   1.000
_cell.length_b   1.000
_cell.length_c   1.000
_cell.angle_alpha   90.00
_cell.angle_beta   90.00
_cell.angle_gamma   90.00
#
_symmetry.space_group_name_H-M   'P 1'
#
loop_
_entity.id
_entity.type
_entity.pdbx_description
1 polymer ?
#
loop_
_entity_poly.entity_id
_entity_poly.type
_entity_poly.pdbx_seq_one_letter_code
_entity_poly.pdbx_strand_id
1 'polypeptide(L)'
;VHNILGKSALLTCDPGLSPSIHSIDQIKIIDRFREIPHEGPMADLVWSDPDPERDEFSLSPRGAGYTFGAQVVKKFLAVNNMSHILRAHQLCQEGFQVLYDDRLSTVWSAPNYCYRCGNMASVLEVSDTGERFFNVFAAAPENDVHKDLQPGNEKSADGNALPDYFL
;
A
#
# COMPACT_ATOMS: atom_id res chain seq x y z
N VAL A 1 -8.68 11.22 5.37
CA VAL A 1 -9.13 10.84 6.72
C VAL A 1 -10.64 10.78 6.73
N HIS A 2 -11.19 9.59 6.96
CA HIS A 2 -12.64 9.41 7.10
C HIS A 2 -12.96 9.15 8.58
N ASN A 3 -13.75 10.04 9.19
CA ASN A 3 -14.41 9.76 10.46
C ASN A 3 -15.69 9.00 10.18
N ILE A 4 -15.71 7.73 10.55
CA ILE A 4 -16.93 6.94 10.57
C ILE A 4 -17.59 7.20 11.92
N LEU A 5 -18.85 7.64 11.89
CA LEU A 5 -19.69 8.07 13.01
C LEU A 5 -19.27 7.52 14.38
N GLY A 6 -18.53 8.30 15.12
CA GLY A 6 -18.52 8.28 16.57
C GLY A 6 -17.46 7.44 17.28
N LYS A 7 -16.73 6.48 16.66
CA LYS A 7 -15.81 5.61 17.43
C LYS A 7 -14.55 5.10 16.73
N SER A 8 -14.42 5.19 15.42
CA SER A 8 -13.22 4.69 14.71
C SER A 8 -12.82 5.64 13.59
N ALA A 9 -11.71 6.33 13.77
CA ALA A 9 -11.11 7.10 12.70
C ALA A 9 -10.15 6.21 11.92
N LEU A 10 -10.30 6.18 10.59
CA LEU A 10 -9.43 5.46 9.68
C LEU A 10 -8.56 6.44 8.91
N LEU A 11 -7.27 6.14 8.79
CA LEU A 11 -6.39 6.83 7.86
C LEU A 11 -6.34 6.03 6.56
N THR A 12 -6.66 6.67 5.45
CA THR A 12 -6.34 6.14 4.13
C THR A 12 -5.12 6.88 3.60
N CYS A 13 -4.05 6.17 3.32
CA CYS A 13 -2.83 6.70 2.72
C CYS A 13 -2.36 5.76 1.61
N ASP A 14 -1.60 6.30 0.69
CA ASP A 14 -0.93 5.54 -0.34
C ASP A 14 0.49 6.11 -0.49
N PRO A 15 1.51 5.38 -0.17
CA PRO A 15 1.59 4.04 0.42
C PRO A 15 1.84 3.97 1.92
N GLY A 16 2.40 5.00 2.64
CA GLY A 16 2.86 4.75 3.98
C GLY A 16 3.07 5.95 4.90
N LEU A 17 4.01 5.81 5.82
CA LEU A 17 4.35 6.76 6.86
C LEU A 17 5.75 7.36 6.63
N SER A 18 6.02 8.49 7.28
CA SER A 18 7.29 9.20 7.24
C SER A 18 7.86 9.37 8.65
N PRO A 19 9.18 9.22 8.86
CA PRO A 19 9.83 9.50 10.13
C PRO A 19 9.75 11.00 10.52
N SER A 20 9.50 11.89 9.58
CA SER A 20 9.37 13.33 9.82
C SER A 20 7.91 13.78 10.04
N ILE A 21 6.93 12.89 9.87
CA ILE A 21 5.51 13.19 10.04
C ILE A 21 4.92 12.39 11.19
N HIS A 22 4.44 13.09 12.21
CA HIS A 22 3.85 12.49 13.40
C HIS A 22 2.34 12.74 13.51
N SER A 23 1.83 13.75 12.83
CA SER A 23 0.40 14.10 12.86
C SER A 23 -0.19 14.29 11.47
N ILE A 24 -1.49 14.04 11.37
CA ILE A 24 -2.25 14.28 10.15
C ILE A 24 -2.26 15.75 9.74
N ASP A 25 -2.17 16.66 10.69
CA ASP A 25 -2.11 18.08 10.38
C ASP A 25 -0.83 18.47 9.64
N GLN A 26 0.30 17.78 9.91
CA GLN A 26 1.52 17.92 9.11
C GLN A 26 1.33 17.45 7.66
N ILE A 27 0.52 16.41 7.43
CA ILE A 27 0.19 15.94 6.08
C ILE A 27 -0.66 16.97 5.33
N LYS A 28 -1.60 17.62 6.01
CA LYS A 28 -2.51 18.62 5.41
C LYS A 28 -1.81 19.85 4.86
N ILE A 29 -0.68 20.24 5.45
CA ILE A 29 0.08 21.44 5.05
C ILE A 29 1.13 21.17 3.96
N ILE A 30 1.31 19.93 3.52
CA ILE A 30 2.23 19.61 2.43
C ILE A 30 1.73 20.27 1.13
N ASP A 31 2.61 21.03 0.47
CA ASP A 31 2.33 21.54 -0.88
C ASP A 31 2.31 20.36 -1.87
N ARG A 32 1.14 20.11 -2.46
CA ARG A 32 0.90 19.01 -3.40
C ARG A 32 0.96 19.43 -4.86
N PHE A 33 1.04 20.74 -5.15
CA PHE A 33 1.11 21.28 -6.51
C PHE A 33 2.54 21.28 -7.06
N ARG A 34 3.19 20.10 -6.99
CA ARG A 34 4.57 19.89 -7.43
C ARG A 34 4.80 18.42 -7.76
N GLU A 35 5.83 18.15 -8.53
CA GLU A 35 6.30 16.78 -8.70
C GLU A 35 6.79 16.20 -7.37
N ILE A 36 6.67 14.88 -7.23
CA ILE A 36 7.15 14.18 -6.03
C ILE A 36 8.67 14.34 -5.97
N PRO A 37 9.22 14.95 -4.91
CA PRO A 37 10.66 15.08 -4.77
C PRO A 37 11.33 13.72 -4.52
N HIS A 38 12.64 13.65 -4.67
CA HIS A 38 13.41 12.42 -4.45
C HIS A 38 13.49 12.03 -2.96
N GLU A 39 13.30 12.98 -2.05
CA GLU A 39 13.37 12.78 -0.60
C GLU A 39 12.41 13.72 0.14
N GLY A 40 12.21 13.47 1.43
CA GLY A 40 11.40 14.28 2.32
C GLY A 40 9.97 13.75 2.51
N PRO A 41 9.15 14.46 3.31
CA PRO A 41 7.85 13.95 3.79
C PRO A 41 6.91 13.47 2.69
N MET A 42 6.87 14.18 1.57
CA MET A 42 6.00 13.83 0.45
C MET A 42 6.47 12.54 -0.23
N ALA A 43 7.79 12.41 -0.47
CA ALA A 43 8.38 11.19 -1.03
C ALA A 43 8.16 10.01 -0.09
N ASP A 44 8.35 10.19 1.22
CA ASP A 44 8.15 9.14 2.21
C ASP A 44 6.70 8.64 2.21
N LEU A 45 5.73 9.56 2.20
CA LEU A 45 4.31 9.19 2.18
C LEU A 45 3.90 8.43 0.91
N VAL A 46 4.64 8.57 -0.19
CA VAL A 46 4.34 7.96 -1.51
C VAL A 46 5.15 6.67 -1.76
N TRP A 47 6.23 6.42 -0.98
CA TRP A 47 7.13 5.31 -1.24
C TRP A 47 7.34 4.34 -0.07
N SER A 48 6.91 4.70 1.15
CA SER A 48 7.18 3.88 2.33
C SER A 48 6.25 2.68 2.44
N ASP A 49 6.79 1.54 2.86
CA ASP A 49 6.07 0.28 3.00
C ASP A 49 6.11 -0.26 4.43
N PRO A 50 5.05 -0.94 4.90
CA PRO A 50 5.12 -1.71 6.12
C PRO A 50 6.04 -2.93 5.95
N ASP A 51 6.80 -3.24 6.99
CA ASP A 51 7.67 -4.41 7.06
C ASP A 51 7.42 -5.12 8.40
N PRO A 52 6.79 -6.31 8.40
CA PRO A 52 6.44 -7.03 9.62
C PRO A 52 7.66 -7.53 10.41
N GLU A 53 8.85 -7.59 9.80
CA GLU A 53 10.08 -7.99 10.46
C GLU A 53 10.79 -6.81 11.16
N ARG A 54 10.24 -5.60 11.07
CA ARG A 54 10.76 -4.38 11.68
C ARG A 54 9.87 -3.89 12.79
N ASP A 55 10.44 -3.16 13.74
CA ASP A 55 9.68 -2.41 14.74
C ASP A 55 9.64 -0.91 14.44
N GLU A 56 10.75 -0.35 13.98
CA GLU A 56 10.96 1.07 13.72
C GLU A 56 11.12 1.35 12.21
N PHE A 57 11.49 2.59 11.86
CA PHE A 57 11.82 2.96 10.49
C PHE A 57 13.18 2.43 10.06
N SER A 58 13.29 1.99 8.80
CA SER A 58 14.53 1.65 8.12
C SER A 58 14.49 2.20 6.69
N LEU A 59 15.64 2.35 6.05
CA LEU A 59 15.69 2.76 4.65
C LEU A 59 15.00 1.73 3.74
N SER A 60 14.20 2.21 2.81
CA SER A 60 13.52 1.34 1.85
C SER A 60 14.48 0.77 0.81
N PRO A 61 14.39 -0.53 0.48
CA PRO A 61 15.14 -1.11 -0.63
C PRO A 61 14.71 -0.57 -2.01
N ARG A 62 13.58 0.14 -2.08
CA ARG A 62 13.14 0.81 -3.32
C ARG A 62 14.01 1.99 -3.74
N GLY A 63 14.92 2.45 -2.88
CA GLY A 63 15.74 3.64 -3.11
C GLY A 63 15.05 4.97 -2.79
N ALA A 64 13.80 4.95 -2.34
CA ALA A 64 13.04 6.11 -1.85
C ALA A 64 12.12 5.68 -0.70
N GLY A 65 11.83 6.60 0.22
CA GLY A 65 11.02 6.34 1.41
C GLY A 65 11.68 5.38 2.41
N TYR A 66 10.85 4.79 3.25
CA TYR A 66 11.27 3.94 4.37
C TYR A 66 10.46 2.65 4.41
N THR A 67 11.00 1.63 5.08
CA THR A 67 10.17 0.56 5.66
C THR A 67 9.85 0.92 7.10
N PHE A 68 8.68 0.50 7.60
CA PHE A 68 8.24 0.81 8.96
C PHE A 68 7.52 -0.36 9.62
N GLY A 69 7.72 -0.50 10.93
CA GLY A 69 7.25 -1.63 11.70
C GLY A 69 6.07 -1.33 12.62
N ALA A 70 5.77 -2.32 13.47
CA ALA A 70 4.61 -2.31 14.36
C ALA A 70 4.60 -1.13 15.35
N GLN A 71 5.76 -0.75 15.89
CA GLN A 71 5.84 0.35 16.88
C GLN A 71 5.54 1.70 16.25
N VAL A 72 5.99 1.92 15.01
CA VAL A 72 5.70 3.13 14.23
C VAL A 72 4.19 3.27 14.03
N VAL A 73 3.53 2.21 13.54
CA VAL A 73 2.08 2.20 13.32
C VAL A 73 1.32 2.46 14.61
N LYS A 74 1.66 1.76 15.68
CA LYS A 74 1.03 1.93 16.99
C LYS A 74 1.16 3.36 17.53
N LYS A 75 2.35 3.94 17.43
CA LYS A 75 2.62 5.31 17.87
C LYS A 75 1.86 6.33 17.04
N PHE A 76 1.86 6.18 15.72
CA PHE A 76 1.15 7.10 14.82
C PHE A 76 -0.36 7.09 15.06
N LEU A 77 -0.97 5.90 15.19
CA LEU A 77 -2.39 5.74 15.49
C LEU A 77 -2.76 6.38 16.84
N ALA A 78 -1.94 6.15 17.88
CA ALA A 78 -2.18 6.72 19.21
C ALA A 78 -2.12 8.25 19.21
N VAL A 79 -1.10 8.84 18.58
CA VAL A 79 -0.94 10.32 18.49
C VAL A 79 -2.10 10.97 17.75
N ASN A 80 -2.63 10.30 16.73
CA ASN A 80 -3.69 10.84 15.88
C ASN A 80 -5.10 10.41 16.28
N ASN A 81 -5.24 9.68 17.40
CA ASN A 81 -6.51 9.13 17.87
C ASN A 81 -7.25 8.33 16.77
N MET A 82 -6.50 7.44 16.11
CA MET A 82 -6.98 6.59 15.04
C MET A 82 -6.89 5.12 15.42
N SER A 83 -7.71 4.30 14.79
CA SER A 83 -7.77 2.85 15.07
C SER A 83 -7.03 2.02 14.02
N HIS A 84 -6.93 2.48 12.78
CA HIS A 84 -6.44 1.67 11.68
C HIS A 84 -5.88 2.50 10.52
N ILE A 85 -4.91 1.94 9.80
CA ILE A 85 -4.37 2.49 8.56
C ILE A 85 -4.81 1.59 7.39
N LEU A 86 -5.38 2.18 6.36
CA LEU A 86 -5.68 1.54 5.09
C LEU A 86 -4.73 2.09 4.03
N ARG A 87 -4.07 1.20 3.31
CA ARG A 87 -3.11 1.56 2.27
C ARG A 87 -3.18 0.60 1.08
N ALA A 88 -2.45 0.91 0.01
CA ALA A 88 -2.29 0.04 -1.16
C ALA A 88 -0.79 -0.18 -1.48
N HIS A 89 -0.34 -0.03 -2.70
CA HIS A 89 1.03 0.02 -3.20
C HIS A 89 1.81 -1.30 -3.24
N GLN A 90 1.66 -2.19 -2.26
CA GLN A 90 2.30 -3.51 -2.30
C GLN A 90 1.33 -4.57 -2.82
N LEU A 91 1.83 -5.38 -3.76
CA LEU A 91 1.08 -6.50 -4.29
C LEU A 91 0.80 -7.51 -3.18
N CYS A 92 -0.47 -7.90 -3.06
CA CYS A 92 -0.92 -8.95 -2.17
C CYS A 92 -1.47 -10.11 -3.01
N GLN A 93 -0.92 -11.31 -2.84
CA GLN A 93 -1.32 -12.48 -3.63
C GLN A 93 -2.82 -12.80 -3.45
N GLU A 94 -3.33 -12.64 -2.23
CA GLU A 94 -4.74 -12.87 -1.87
C GLU A 94 -5.64 -11.62 -2.08
N GLY A 95 -5.09 -10.53 -2.63
CA GLY A 95 -5.80 -9.26 -2.83
C GLY A 95 -5.78 -8.33 -1.62
N PHE A 96 -5.37 -8.77 -0.45
CA PHE A 96 -5.23 -7.96 0.76
C PHE A 96 -4.26 -8.58 1.75
N GLN A 97 -3.79 -7.77 2.70
CA GLN A 97 -2.99 -8.23 3.82
C GLN A 97 -3.30 -7.40 5.07
N VAL A 98 -3.47 -8.06 6.22
CA VAL A 98 -3.69 -7.41 7.52
C VAL A 98 -2.47 -7.62 8.40
N LEU A 99 -1.93 -6.54 8.95
CA LEU A 99 -0.70 -6.51 9.75
C LEU A 99 -0.92 -5.86 11.12
N TYR A 100 0.02 -6.12 12.03
CA TYR A 100 0.20 -5.44 13.32
C TYR A 100 -1.05 -5.52 14.21
N ASP A 101 -1.54 -6.73 14.47
CA ASP A 101 -2.74 -6.98 15.27
C ASP A 101 -3.93 -6.15 14.79
N ASP A 102 -4.22 -6.22 13.51
CA ASP A 102 -5.32 -5.51 12.87
C ASP A 102 -5.24 -3.97 12.95
N ARG A 103 -4.03 -3.41 12.87
CA ARG A 103 -3.83 -1.95 12.86
C ARG A 103 -3.53 -1.37 11.49
N LEU A 104 -3.15 -2.20 10.53
CA LEU A 104 -2.87 -1.80 9.16
C LEU A 104 -3.38 -2.85 8.19
N SER A 105 -4.03 -2.41 7.11
CA SER A 105 -4.40 -3.28 6.00
C SER A 105 -3.90 -2.72 4.68
N THR A 106 -3.25 -3.59 3.90
CA THR A 106 -2.99 -3.35 2.48
C THR A 106 -4.16 -3.90 1.69
N VAL A 107 -4.74 -3.08 0.80
CA VAL A 107 -5.83 -3.43 -0.10
C VAL A 107 -5.30 -3.34 -1.53
N TRP A 108 -5.30 -4.46 -2.24
CA TRP A 108 -4.82 -4.53 -3.61
C TRP A 108 -5.98 -4.79 -4.56
N SER A 109 -6.29 -3.85 -5.44
CA SER A 109 -7.49 -3.89 -6.29
C SER A 109 -7.21 -4.16 -7.77
N ALA A 110 -5.98 -4.55 -8.12
CA ALA A 110 -5.59 -4.90 -9.50
C ALA A 110 -5.34 -6.41 -9.64
N PRO A 111 -6.32 -7.20 -10.11
CA PRO A 111 -6.16 -8.65 -10.24
C PRO A 111 -5.22 -8.96 -11.40
N ASN A 112 -4.47 -10.07 -11.27
CA ASN A 112 -3.48 -10.51 -12.26
C ASN A 112 -2.58 -9.35 -12.73
N TYR A 113 -1.94 -8.67 -11.76
CA TYR A 113 -1.13 -7.48 -12.01
C TYR A 113 -0.11 -7.69 -13.12
N CYS A 114 0.01 -6.72 -14.01
CA CYS A 114 0.82 -6.79 -15.24
C CYS A 114 0.47 -7.99 -16.13
N TYR A 115 -0.74 -8.55 -15.99
CA TYR A 115 -1.23 -9.73 -16.72
C TYR A 115 -0.38 -11.00 -16.52
N ARG A 116 0.40 -11.08 -15.44
CA ARG A 116 1.34 -12.19 -15.18
C ARG A 116 1.47 -12.59 -13.72
N CYS A 117 1.11 -11.73 -12.76
CA CYS A 117 1.33 -12.03 -11.33
C CYS A 117 0.36 -13.06 -10.77
N GLY A 118 -0.78 -13.31 -11.42
CA GLY A 118 -1.77 -14.33 -11.02
C GLY A 118 -2.43 -14.05 -9.66
N ASN A 119 -2.28 -12.83 -9.12
CA ASN A 119 -2.85 -12.43 -7.84
C ASN A 119 -4.35 -12.17 -7.93
N MET A 120 -5.02 -12.37 -6.80
CA MET A 120 -6.37 -11.89 -6.57
C MET A 120 -6.36 -10.38 -6.31
N ALA A 121 -7.53 -9.77 -6.34
CA ALA A 121 -7.74 -8.40 -5.93
C ALA A 121 -8.83 -8.31 -4.87
N SER A 122 -8.92 -7.19 -4.18
CA SER A 122 -9.99 -6.95 -3.23
C SER A 122 -10.52 -5.52 -3.27
N VAL A 123 -11.74 -5.37 -2.78
CA VAL A 123 -12.35 -4.10 -2.37
C VAL A 123 -12.68 -4.23 -0.90
N LEU A 124 -12.33 -3.23 -0.11
CA LEU A 124 -12.68 -3.17 1.30
C LEU A 124 -13.95 -2.36 1.50
N GLU A 125 -14.98 -3.01 2.02
CA GLU A 125 -16.20 -2.35 2.53
C GLU A 125 -16.02 -2.01 4.00
N VAL A 126 -16.42 -0.81 4.38
CA VAL A 126 -16.41 -0.35 5.78
C VAL A 126 -17.81 0.06 6.17
N SER A 127 -18.37 -0.59 7.19
CA SER A 127 -19.69 -0.27 7.71
C SER A 127 -19.70 1.02 8.54
N ASP A 128 -20.89 1.54 8.84
CA ASP A 128 -21.06 2.71 9.73
C ASP A 128 -20.58 2.43 11.16
N THR A 129 -20.50 1.15 11.55
CA THR A 129 -19.93 0.72 12.85
C THR A 129 -18.40 0.57 12.82
N GLY A 130 -17.77 0.71 11.65
CA GLY A 130 -16.32 0.55 11.44
C GLY A 130 -15.89 -0.91 11.22
N GLU A 131 -16.84 -1.83 11.02
CA GLU A 131 -16.53 -3.21 10.62
C GLU A 131 -16.00 -3.21 9.17
N ARG A 132 -15.05 -4.09 8.89
CA ARG A 132 -14.34 -4.16 7.60
C ARG A 132 -14.52 -5.52 6.97
N PHE A 133 -14.93 -5.53 5.70
CA PHE A 133 -15.17 -6.74 4.92
C PHE A 133 -14.40 -6.66 3.60
N PHE A 134 -13.51 -7.64 3.37
CA PHE A 134 -12.77 -7.75 2.11
C PHE A 134 -13.57 -8.60 1.12
N ASN A 135 -13.99 -7.96 0.03
CA ASN A 135 -14.58 -8.65 -1.12
C ASN A 135 -13.47 -8.96 -2.12
N VAL A 136 -13.12 -10.24 -2.22
CA VAL A 136 -12.03 -10.72 -3.07
C VAL A 136 -12.55 -11.14 -4.43
N PHE A 137 -11.83 -10.80 -5.49
CA PHE A 137 -12.20 -11.15 -6.86
C PHE A 137 -10.98 -11.45 -7.75
N ALA A 138 -11.19 -12.27 -8.78
CA ALA A 138 -10.19 -12.60 -9.79
C ALA A 138 -10.23 -11.65 -10.99
N ALA A 139 -9.24 -11.76 -11.86
CA ALA A 139 -9.26 -11.08 -13.16
C ALA A 139 -10.45 -11.54 -13.99
N ALA A 140 -10.98 -10.64 -14.85
CA ALA A 140 -12.03 -11.00 -15.79
C ALA A 140 -11.51 -12.06 -16.78
N PRO A 141 -12.34 -13.04 -17.19
CA PRO A 141 -11.93 -14.11 -18.12
C PRO A 141 -11.36 -13.61 -19.44
N GLU A 142 -11.84 -12.46 -19.92
CA GLU A 142 -11.37 -11.83 -21.16
C GLU A 142 -9.88 -11.45 -21.11
N ASN A 143 -9.36 -11.20 -19.91
CA ASN A 143 -7.94 -10.89 -19.72
C ASN A 143 -7.03 -12.13 -19.87
N ASP A 144 -7.56 -13.34 -19.80
CA ASP A 144 -6.80 -14.57 -20.03
C ASP A 144 -6.60 -14.84 -21.52
N VAL A 145 -7.52 -14.35 -22.38
CA VAL A 145 -7.44 -14.52 -23.84
C VAL A 145 -6.30 -13.71 -24.45
N HIS A 146 -5.89 -12.62 -23.80
CA HIS A 146 -4.80 -11.77 -24.28
C HIS A 146 -3.39 -12.30 -23.97
N LYS A 147 -3.25 -13.39 -23.18
CA LYS A 147 -1.94 -14.05 -22.97
C LYS A 147 -1.33 -14.57 -24.27
N ASP A 148 -2.18 -14.95 -25.23
CA ASP A 148 -1.74 -15.53 -26.53
C ASP A 148 -1.48 -14.44 -27.59
N LEU A 149 -1.84 -13.18 -27.33
CA LEU A 149 -1.76 -12.08 -28.30
C LEU A 149 -0.69 -11.03 -27.97
N GLN A 150 0.10 -11.20 -26.91
CA GLN A 150 1.21 -10.28 -26.66
C GLN A 150 2.35 -10.55 -27.65
N PRO A 151 2.71 -9.60 -28.52
CA PRO A 151 3.93 -9.68 -29.32
C PRO A 151 5.09 -9.48 -28.34
N GLY A 152 5.73 -10.56 -27.90
CA GLY A 152 6.82 -10.41 -26.92
C GLY A 152 7.29 -11.71 -26.29
N ASN A 153 6.84 -12.87 -26.75
CA ASN A 153 7.52 -14.14 -26.45
C ASN A 153 8.80 -14.32 -27.27
N GLU A 154 9.37 -13.23 -27.77
CA GLU A 154 10.79 -13.24 -28.11
C GLU A 154 11.56 -13.21 -26.80
N LYS A 155 12.10 -14.37 -26.43
CA LYS A 155 13.17 -14.45 -25.41
C LYS A 155 14.21 -13.43 -25.82
N SER A 156 14.28 -12.29 -25.10
CA SER A 156 15.46 -11.45 -25.16
C SER A 156 16.63 -12.33 -24.74
N ALA A 157 17.58 -12.48 -25.65
CA ALA A 157 18.78 -13.32 -25.44
C ALA A 157 19.70 -12.75 -24.33
N ASP A 158 19.30 -11.66 -23.71
CA ASP A 158 19.98 -11.02 -22.60
C ASP A 158 19.20 -11.29 -21.31
N GLY A 159 19.73 -12.22 -20.51
CA GLY A 159 19.16 -12.73 -19.27
C GLY A 159 19.03 -11.70 -18.12
N ASN A 160 18.62 -10.48 -18.40
CA ASN A 160 18.29 -9.51 -17.38
C ASN A 160 16.81 -9.65 -16.99
N ALA A 161 16.60 -10.31 -15.85
CA ALA A 161 15.35 -10.19 -15.13
C ALA A 161 15.02 -8.72 -14.90
N LEU A 162 13.75 -8.33 -15.10
CA LEU A 162 13.28 -6.99 -14.70
C LEU A 162 13.57 -6.79 -13.21
N PRO A 163 13.99 -5.60 -12.81
CA PRO A 163 14.29 -5.33 -11.41
C PRO A 163 13.07 -5.56 -10.51
N ASP A 164 13.30 -6.18 -9.34
CA ASP A 164 12.28 -6.55 -8.35
C ASP A 164 11.50 -5.40 -7.70
N TYR A 165 11.76 -4.15 -8.06
CA TYR A 165 11.10 -2.99 -7.44
C TYR A 165 9.68 -2.71 -7.95
N PHE A 166 9.15 -3.54 -8.84
CA PHE A 166 7.74 -3.51 -9.25
C PHE A 166 6.89 -4.61 -8.60
N LEU A 167 7.49 -5.42 -7.73
CA LEU A 167 6.81 -6.47 -6.97
C LEU A 167 6.59 -6.04 -5.52
#